data_6f617ef1296609ab2d7e8fecbd2ee513
#
_entry.id   6f617ef1296609ab2d7e8fecbd2ee513
#
_cell.length_a   1.000
_cell.length_b   1.000
_cell.length_c   1.000
_cell.angle_alpha   90.00
_cell.angle_beta   90.00
_cell.angle_gamma   90.00
#
_symmetry.space_group_name_H-M   'P 1'
#
loop_
_entity.id
_entity.type
_entity.pdbx_description
1 polymer ?
#
loop_
_entity_poly.entity_id
_entity_poly.type
_entity_poly.pdbx_seq_one_letter_code
_entity_poly.pdbx_strand_id
1 'polypeptide(L)'
;MTRIVFSVAACLWGAYALFLTAMFGVLWSRASGRQKRAVSSKSQTPQIREALVDYLSGSNDQTRIREFVRTNRQDVADALLDFHGTVGGSARDRLCDLALEFSMVHDWCQDAQSKDQWVRRKAYVRLSFVCAYEPCRRVAGDILLLALKDEDPEVRLAAARALVQSGTIQELGQVFNLAVTQSLLIRLLLAEDLRRHAADLCGQAVPAVLNGGNIPQTLAALQILVAWERALPLANLHKLLESSNLEVRLEALRLAPLVPLSPENRAAVLRLLHEGDHDENNLAALAAGRLRLQEALPALARCLRTGTAELARVAAAAMAEMPPKGWQTLQQLSDGTDTSALIAAGALERGRKRAGV
;
A
#
# COMPACT_ATOMS: atom_id res chain seq x y z
N MET A 1 -6.05 44.49 44.67
CA MET A 1 -5.73 43.71 43.48
C MET A 1 -5.78 42.19 43.71
N THR A 2 -5.19 41.65 44.77
CA THR A 2 -5.14 40.19 45.05
C THR A 2 -6.51 39.48 45.10
N ARG A 3 -7.52 40.08 45.69
CA ARG A 3 -8.89 39.47 45.78
C ARG A 3 -9.59 39.30 44.42
N ILE A 4 -9.38 40.22 43.48
CA ILE A 4 -10.00 40.15 42.14
C ILE A 4 -9.34 39.02 41.33
N VAL A 5 -8.03 38.85 41.42
CA VAL A 5 -7.30 37.78 40.74
C VAL A 5 -7.74 36.41 41.26
N PHE A 6 -7.92 36.26 42.57
CA PHE A 6 -8.41 35.00 43.16
C PHE A 6 -9.85 34.67 42.71
N SER A 7 -10.74 35.68 42.65
CA SER A 7 -12.11 35.44 42.18
C SER A 7 -12.18 35.04 40.70
N VAL A 8 -11.38 35.66 39.83
CA VAL A 8 -11.30 35.32 38.43
C VAL A 8 -10.71 33.91 38.23
N ALA A 9 -9.66 33.55 38.95
CA ALA A 9 -9.06 32.22 38.92
C ALA A 9 -10.10 31.15 39.40
N ALA A 10 -10.84 31.40 40.48
CA ALA A 10 -11.87 30.48 40.97
C ALA A 10 -13.00 30.29 39.95
N CYS A 11 -13.46 31.36 39.28
CA CYS A 11 -14.45 31.25 38.21
C CYS A 11 -13.96 30.46 37.01
N LEU A 12 -12.69 30.63 36.56
CA LEU A 12 -12.09 29.87 35.47
C LEU A 12 -11.94 28.38 35.84
N TRP A 13 -11.53 28.07 37.05
CA TRP A 13 -11.47 26.68 37.53
C TRP A 13 -12.86 26.03 37.63
N GLY A 14 -13.90 26.77 38.10
CA GLY A 14 -15.27 26.29 38.11
C GLY A 14 -15.82 26.03 36.71
N ALA A 15 -15.58 26.92 35.77
CA ALA A 15 -15.97 26.73 34.36
C ALA A 15 -15.24 25.55 33.71
N TYR A 16 -13.95 25.38 33.97
CA TYR A 16 -13.16 24.26 33.48
C TYR A 16 -13.65 22.92 34.07
N ALA A 17 -13.92 22.85 35.35
CA ALA A 17 -14.49 21.66 36.01
C ALA A 17 -15.84 21.28 35.43
N LEU A 18 -16.76 22.27 35.22
CA LEU A 18 -18.04 22.06 34.56
C LEU A 18 -17.91 21.56 33.12
N PHE A 19 -16.97 22.09 32.36
CA PHE A 19 -16.67 21.63 31.01
C PHE A 19 -16.18 20.17 31.00
N LEU A 20 -15.26 19.82 31.90
CA LEU A 20 -14.74 18.45 32.02
C LEU A 20 -15.85 17.47 32.45
N THR A 21 -16.71 17.83 33.40
CA THR A 21 -17.82 16.96 33.81
C THR A 21 -18.87 16.78 32.71
N ALA A 22 -19.17 17.83 31.94
CA ALA A 22 -20.05 17.72 30.78
C ALA A 22 -19.46 16.85 29.69
N MET A 23 -18.17 17.03 29.36
CA MET A 23 -17.45 16.23 28.38
C MET A 23 -17.38 14.75 28.81
N PHE A 24 -17.09 14.50 30.11
CA PHE A 24 -17.07 13.14 30.66
C PHE A 24 -18.47 12.51 30.64
N GLY A 25 -19.53 13.26 30.94
CA GLY A 25 -20.91 12.81 30.83
C GLY A 25 -21.32 12.41 29.41
N VAL A 26 -20.92 13.18 28.41
CA VAL A 26 -21.13 12.86 26.98
C VAL A 26 -20.34 11.62 26.57
N LEU A 27 -19.08 11.53 26.95
CA LEU A 27 -18.23 10.36 26.66
C LEU A 27 -18.76 9.10 27.36
N TRP A 28 -19.19 9.21 28.61
CA TRP A 28 -19.77 8.12 29.39
C TRP A 28 -21.11 7.65 28.80
N SER A 29 -21.99 8.56 28.39
CA SER A 29 -23.29 8.21 27.78
C SER A 29 -23.08 7.50 26.43
N ARG A 30 -22.09 7.95 25.62
CA ARG A 30 -21.69 7.28 24.37
C ARG A 30 -21.06 5.90 24.63
N ALA A 31 -20.19 5.77 25.64
CA ALA A 31 -19.56 4.51 26.03
C ALA A 31 -20.60 3.54 26.59
N SER A 32 -21.52 3.99 27.46
CA SER A 32 -22.56 3.14 28.04
C SER A 32 -23.60 2.69 27.02
N GLY A 33 -23.92 3.53 26.03
CA GLY A 33 -24.79 3.16 24.90
C GLY A 33 -24.12 2.09 24.02
N ARG A 34 -22.81 2.20 23.77
CA ARG A 34 -22.02 1.18 23.05
C ARG A 34 -21.94 -0.11 23.87
N GLN A 35 -21.73 -0.03 25.16
CA GLN A 35 -21.59 -1.20 26.04
C GLN A 35 -22.91 -1.96 26.19
N LYS A 36 -24.07 -1.27 26.31
CA LYS A 36 -25.40 -1.91 26.34
C LYS A 36 -25.71 -2.61 25.01
N ARG A 37 -25.39 -1.99 23.86
CA ARG A 37 -25.52 -2.61 22.54
C ARG A 37 -24.56 -3.81 22.38
N ALA A 38 -23.32 -3.69 22.83
CA ALA A 38 -22.33 -4.75 22.79
C ALA A 38 -22.69 -5.96 23.67
N VAL A 39 -23.37 -5.75 24.79
CA VAL A 39 -23.85 -6.83 25.69
C VAL A 39 -25.08 -7.54 25.10
N SER A 40 -26.03 -6.79 24.53
CA SER A 40 -27.19 -7.38 23.83
C SER A 40 -26.77 -8.13 22.56
N SER A 41 -25.84 -7.56 21.76
CA SER A 41 -25.26 -8.17 20.58
C SER A 41 -24.50 -9.45 20.91
N LYS A 42 -23.70 -9.48 21.98
CA LYS A 42 -22.96 -10.69 22.40
C LYS A 42 -23.86 -11.92 22.70
N SER A 43 -25.13 -11.73 23.01
CA SER A 43 -26.01 -12.86 23.33
C SER A 43 -26.58 -13.57 22.08
N GLN A 44 -26.73 -12.87 20.96
CA GLN A 44 -27.30 -13.43 19.73
C GLN A 44 -26.26 -13.72 18.64
N THR A 45 -25.09 -13.13 18.71
CA THR A 45 -24.01 -13.34 17.72
C THR A 45 -23.67 -14.83 17.48
N PRO A 46 -23.60 -15.72 18.52
CA PRO A 46 -23.37 -17.14 18.30
C PRO A 46 -24.46 -17.81 17.48
N GLN A 47 -25.74 -17.47 17.75
CA GLN A 47 -26.89 -18.05 17.04
C GLN A 47 -26.97 -17.59 15.58
N ILE A 48 -26.62 -16.31 15.32
CA ILE A 48 -26.51 -15.78 13.95
C ILE A 48 -25.40 -16.52 13.20
N ARG A 49 -24.25 -16.72 13.84
CA ARG A 49 -23.12 -17.46 13.23
C ARG A 49 -23.49 -18.91 12.92
N GLU A 50 -24.15 -19.60 13.83
CA GLU A 50 -24.65 -20.95 13.61
C GLU A 50 -25.61 -21.01 12.40
N ALA A 51 -26.59 -20.12 12.33
CA ALA A 51 -27.51 -20.06 11.20
C ALA A 51 -26.80 -19.77 9.86
N LEU A 52 -25.74 -18.95 9.86
CA LEU A 52 -24.92 -18.70 8.67
C LEU A 52 -24.10 -19.92 8.28
N VAL A 53 -23.56 -20.68 9.25
CA VAL A 53 -22.83 -21.94 8.99
C VAL A 53 -23.75 -22.97 8.37
N ASP A 54 -24.95 -23.14 8.93
CA ASP A 54 -25.97 -24.06 8.40
C ASP A 54 -26.32 -23.71 6.94
N TYR A 55 -26.54 -22.42 6.65
CA TYR A 55 -26.79 -21.94 5.30
C TYR A 55 -25.61 -22.22 4.35
N LEU A 56 -24.37 -21.96 4.78
CA LEU A 56 -23.17 -22.19 3.97
C LEU A 56 -22.90 -23.68 3.76
N SER A 57 -23.32 -24.55 4.68
CA SER A 57 -23.17 -26.01 4.60
C SER A 57 -24.15 -26.68 3.63
N GLY A 58 -25.06 -25.91 3.02
CA GLY A 58 -25.98 -26.42 2.00
C GLY A 58 -27.44 -26.44 2.42
N SER A 59 -27.78 -26.06 3.64
CA SER A 59 -29.16 -25.79 4.03
C SER A 59 -29.66 -24.58 3.25
N ASN A 60 -30.70 -24.73 2.44
CA ASN A 60 -31.36 -23.62 1.77
C ASN A 60 -32.39 -22.91 2.68
N ASP A 61 -32.46 -23.30 3.96
CA ASP A 61 -33.38 -22.68 4.90
C ASP A 61 -32.84 -21.34 5.42
N GLN A 62 -33.36 -20.27 4.86
CA GLN A 62 -33.06 -18.90 5.25
C GLN A 62 -33.97 -18.37 6.35
N THR A 63 -34.93 -19.16 6.85
CA THR A 63 -35.99 -18.69 7.76
C THR A 63 -35.41 -18.09 9.05
N ARG A 64 -34.45 -18.80 9.65
CA ARG A 64 -33.74 -18.29 10.87
C ARG A 64 -32.97 -17.02 10.60
N ILE A 65 -32.25 -16.93 9.47
CA ILE A 65 -31.48 -15.73 9.11
C ILE A 65 -32.43 -14.56 8.86
N ARG A 66 -33.57 -14.79 8.16
CA ARG A 66 -34.58 -13.77 7.88
C ARG A 66 -35.19 -13.21 9.17
N GLU A 67 -35.38 -14.05 10.18
CA GLU A 67 -35.85 -13.61 11.50
C GLU A 67 -34.80 -12.72 12.20
N PHE A 68 -33.54 -13.12 12.19
CA PHE A 68 -32.45 -12.30 12.72
C PHE A 68 -32.29 -10.97 11.96
N VAL A 69 -32.46 -10.96 10.64
CA VAL A 69 -32.44 -9.71 9.85
C VAL A 69 -33.54 -8.74 10.28
N ARG A 70 -34.73 -9.26 10.62
CA ARG A 70 -35.86 -8.43 11.08
C ARG A 70 -35.60 -7.83 12.47
N THR A 71 -34.94 -8.56 13.36
CA THR A 71 -34.72 -8.17 14.76
C THR A 71 -33.38 -7.48 14.96
N ASN A 72 -32.33 -7.92 14.33
CA ASN A 72 -30.93 -7.48 14.55
C ASN A 72 -30.14 -7.38 13.24
N ARG A 73 -30.65 -6.61 12.27
CA ARG A 73 -30.09 -6.45 10.93
C ARG A 73 -28.60 -6.09 10.93
N GLN A 74 -28.19 -5.24 11.91
CA GLN A 74 -26.81 -4.80 12.05
C GLN A 74 -25.87 -5.93 12.46
N ASP A 75 -26.28 -6.78 13.40
CA ASP A 75 -25.47 -7.91 13.87
C ASP A 75 -25.32 -8.98 12.81
N VAL A 76 -26.38 -9.17 11.98
CA VAL A 76 -26.28 -10.06 10.80
C VAL A 76 -25.31 -9.50 9.78
N ALA A 77 -25.35 -8.19 9.49
CA ALA A 77 -24.41 -7.57 8.58
C ALA A 77 -22.95 -7.69 9.07
N ASP A 78 -22.70 -7.46 10.35
CA ASP A 78 -21.37 -7.58 10.94
C ASP A 78 -20.90 -9.06 10.94
N ALA A 79 -21.80 -10.04 11.18
CA ALA A 79 -21.47 -11.47 11.08
C ALA A 79 -21.19 -11.91 9.62
N LEU A 80 -21.94 -11.42 8.64
CA LEU A 80 -21.68 -11.68 7.21
C LEU A 80 -20.26 -11.23 6.82
N LEU A 81 -19.82 -10.07 7.31
CA LEU A 81 -18.47 -9.55 7.02
C LEU A 81 -17.37 -10.36 7.71
N ASP A 82 -17.59 -10.81 8.94
CA ASP A 82 -16.67 -11.70 9.65
C ASP A 82 -16.46 -13.00 8.86
N PHE A 83 -17.55 -13.62 8.36
CA PHE A 83 -17.49 -14.83 7.55
C PHE A 83 -16.83 -14.59 6.19
N HIS A 84 -17.14 -13.47 5.52
CA HIS A 84 -16.54 -13.14 4.23
C HIS A 84 -15.01 -13.11 4.28
N GLY A 85 -14.42 -12.68 5.41
CA GLY A 85 -12.97 -12.69 5.62
C GLY A 85 -12.37 -14.10 5.80
N THR A 86 -13.19 -15.09 6.15
CA THR A 86 -12.74 -16.46 6.48
C THR A 86 -13.08 -17.51 5.41
N VAL A 87 -14.10 -17.27 4.60
CA VAL A 87 -14.53 -18.19 3.55
C VAL A 87 -14.13 -17.70 2.16
N GLY A 88 -14.02 -18.63 1.20
CA GLY A 88 -13.67 -18.34 -0.19
C GLY A 88 -14.58 -19.04 -1.20
N GLY A 89 -14.40 -18.72 -2.48
CA GLY A 89 -15.14 -19.37 -3.59
C GLY A 89 -16.64 -19.20 -3.47
N SER A 90 -17.39 -20.23 -3.83
CA SER A 90 -18.87 -20.24 -3.87
C SER A 90 -19.53 -19.91 -2.52
N ALA A 91 -18.89 -20.20 -1.40
CA ALA A 91 -19.41 -19.84 -0.08
C ALA A 91 -19.43 -18.31 0.12
N ARG A 92 -18.41 -17.60 -0.38
CA ARG A 92 -18.38 -16.14 -0.38
C ARG A 92 -19.46 -15.54 -1.26
N ASP A 93 -19.66 -16.10 -2.46
CA ASP A 93 -20.71 -15.65 -3.39
C ASP A 93 -22.10 -15.81 -2.76
N ARG A 94 -22.37 -16.91 -2.08
CA ARG A 94 -23.61 -17.15 -1.34
C ARG A 94 -23.85 -16.13 -0.21
N LEU A 95 -22.81 -15.68 0.50
CA LEU A 95 -22.94 -14.59 1.47
C LEU A 95 -23.29 -13.25 0.80
N CYS A 96 -22.72 -12.97 -0.37
CA CYS A 96 -23.04 -11.78 -1.15
C CYS A 96 -24.48 -11.82 -1.69
N ASP A 97 -24.95 -12.98 -2.17
CA ASP A 97 -26.35 -13.18 -2.58
C ASP A 97 -27.32 -12.92 -1.42
N LEU A 98 -26.99 -13.40 -0.22
CA LEU A 98 -27.75 -13.14 1.00
C LEU A 98 -27.83 -11.66 1.34
N ALA A 99 -26.70 -10.94 1.22
CA ALA A 99 -26.64 -9.49 1.45
C ALA A 99 -27.50 -8.71 0.43
N LEU A 100 -27.57 -9.17 -0.83
CA LEU A 100 -28.45 -8.61 -1.86
C LEU A 100 -29.92 -8.93 -1.59
N GLU A 101 -30.25 -10.18 -1.31
CA GLU A 101 -31.64 -10.63 -1.03
C GLU A 101 -32.26 -9.85 0.12
N PHE A 102 -31.49 -9.62 1.16
CA PHE A 102 -31.95 -8.81 2.29
C PHE A 102 -31.77 -7.31 2.09
N SER A 103 -31.46 -6.83 0.88
CA SER A 103 -31.28 -5.43 0.53
C SER A 103 -30.21 -4.71 1.38
N MET A 104 -29.26 -5.43 2.00
CA MET A 104 -28.22 -4.84 2.84
C MET A 104 -27.26 -4.00 2.01
N VAL A 105 -26.94 -4.41 0.78
CA VAL A 105 -26.08 -3.63 -0.13
C VAL A 105 -26.72 -2.29 -0.46
N HIS A 106 -28.02 -2.23 -0.67
CA HIS A 106 -28.74 -0.96 -0.90
C HIS A 106 -28.71 -0.05 0.33
N ASP A 107 -28.92 -0.64 1.53
CA ASP A 107 -28.83 0.14 2.78
C ASP A 107 -27.41 0.72 2.95
N TRP A 108 -26.36 -0.06 2.68
CA TRP A 108 -24.99 0.43 2.75
C TRP A 108 -24.70 1.51 1.69
N CYS A 109 -25.31 1.42 0.52
CA CYS A 109 -25.24 2.48 -0.48
C CYS A 109 -25.94 3.77 -0.02
N GLN A 110 -27.04 3.67 0.72
CA GLN A 110 -27.69 4.84 1.35
C GLN A 110 -26.83 5.40 2.49
N ASP A 111 -26.32 4.53 3.37
CA ASP A 111 -25.41 4.91 4.45
C ASP A 111 -24.13 5.60 3.91
N ALA A 112 -23.64 5.17 2.75
CA ALA A 112 -22.49 5.76 2.07
C ALA A 112 -22.71 7.21 1.64
N GLN A 113 -23.97 7.67 1.54
CA GLN A 113 -24.34 9.06 1.22
C GLN A 113 -24.68 9.90 2.47
N SER A 114 -24.51 9.34 3.68
CA SER A 114 -24.79 10.02 4.94
C SER A 114 -23.90 11.24 5.13
N LYS A 115 -24.45 12.28 5.78
CA LYS A 115 -23.66 13.43 6.25
C LYS A 115 -22.67 13.06 7.37
N ASP A 116 -22.97 12.00 8.14
CA ASP A 116 -22.10 11.51 9.20
C ASP A 116 -20.95 10.69 8.61
N GLN A 117 -19.72 11.17 8.77
CA GLN A 117 -18.51 10.52 8.26
C GLN A 117 -18.33 9.09 8.82
N TRP A 118 -18.75 8.82 10.05
CA TRP A 118 -18.63 7.49 10.65
C TRP A 118 -19.56 6.48 9.98
N VAL A 119 -20.78 6.93 9.63
CA VAL A 119 -21.75 6.12 8.90
C VAL A 119 -21.21 5.84 7.49
N ARG A 120 -20.73 6.88 6.78
CA ARG A 120 -20.12 6.70 5.45
C ARG A 120 -18.94 5.74 5.49
N ARG A 121 -17.99 5.94 6.42
CA ARG A 121 -16.81 5.08 6.56
C ARG A 121 -17.19 3.61 6.76
N LYS A 122 -18.13 3.34 7.68
CA LYS A 122 -18.61 1.98 7.95
C LYS A 122 -19.29 1.36 6.73
N ALA A 123 -20.06 2.14 5.98
CA ALA A 123 -20.70 1.72 4.75
C ALA A 123 -19.67 1.33 3.67
N TYR A 124 -18.67 2.15 3.42
CA TYR A 124 -17.64 1.84 2.41
C TYR A 124 -16.77 0.64 2.81
N VAL A 125 -16.44 0.47 4.09
CA VAL A 125 -15.77 -0.75 4.57
C VAL A 125 -16.62 -1.98 4.26
N ARG A 126 -17.94 -1.95 4.49
CA ARG A 126 -18.84 -3.05 4.17
C ARG A 126 -18.93 -3.32 2.66
N LEU A 127 -19.11 -2.27 1.88
CA LEU A 127 -19.13 -2.39 0.42
C LEU A 127 -17.82 -2.98 -0.11
N SER A 128 -16.66 -2.66 0.47
CA SER A 128 -15.37 -3.20 0.04
C SER A 128 -15.30 -4.73 0.14
N PHE A 129 -16.04 -5.36 1.04
CA PHE A 129 -16.06 -6.81 1.16
C PHE A 129 -16.91 -7.49 0.08
N VAL A 130 -18.03 -6.89 -0.31
CA VAL A 130 -18.99 -7.53 -1.22
C VAL A 130 -18.81 -7.12 -2.69
N CYS A 131 -18.11 -6.03 -2.98
CA CYS A 131 -17.96 -5.52 -4.34
C CYS A 131 -17.03 -6.35 -5.24
N ALA A 132 -16.32 -7.36 -4.71
CA ALA A 132 -15.67 -8.38 -5.52
C ALA A 132 -16.68 -9.27 -6.28
N TYR A 133 -17.94 -9.34 -5.81
CA TYR A 133 -19.04 -10.07 -6.43
C TYR A 133 -19.79 -9.14 -7.39
N GLU A 134 -19.82 -9.51 -8.67
CA GLU A 134 -20.35 -8.67 -9.75
C GLU A 134 -21.77 -8.13 -9.51
N PRO A 135 -22.76 -8.93 -9.01
CA PRO A 135 -24.09 -8.38 -8.72
C PRO A 135 -24.09 -7.27 -7.66
N CYS A 136 -23.26 -7.37 -6.61
CA CYS A 136 -23.12 -6.31 -5.61
C CYS A 136 -22.45 -5.06 -6.20
N ARG A 137 -21.45 -5.27 -7.06
CA ARG A 137 -20.74 -4.20 -7.74
C ARG A 137 -21.65 -3.37 -8.64
N ARG A 138 -22.56 -3.98 -9.38
CA ARG A 138 -23.54 -3.26 -10.22
C ARG A 138 -24.39 -2.28 -9.42
N VAL A 139 -24.66 -2.59 -8.15
CA VAL A 139 -25.42 -1.72 -7.24
C VAL A 139 -24.56 -0.59 -6.68
N ALA A 140 -23.29 -0.85 -6.37
CA ALA A 140 -22.44 0.05 -5.61
C ALA A 140 -21.38 0.80 -6.44
N GLY A 141 -21.14 0.44 -7.71
CA GLY A 141 -19.99 0.91 -8.50
C GLY A 141 -19.89 2.43 -8.61
N ASP A 142 -20.97 3.12 -8.97
CA ASP A 142 -20.97 4.58 -9.11
C ASP A 142 -20.69 5.30 -7.78
N ILE A 143 -21.22 4.75 -6.69
CA ILE A 143 -21.02 5.30 -5.34
C ILE A 143 -19.56 5.16 -4.91
N LEU A 144 -18.91 4.04 -5.23
CA LEU A 144 -17.49 3.83 -4.95
C LEU A 144 -16.59 4.81 -5.72
N LEU A 145 -16.91 5.08 -6.99
CA LEU A 145 -16.15 6.06 -7.79
C LEU A 145 -16.30 7.48 -7.25
N LEU A 146 -17.49 7.87 -6.82
CA LEU A 146 -17.73 9.16 -6.19
C LEU A 146 -16.94 9.30 -4.88
N ALA A 147 -16.85 8.23 -4.10
CA ALA A 147 -16.15 8.21 -2.82
C ALA A 147 -14.63 8.38 -2.91
N LEU A 148 -14.01 8.17 -4.08
CA LEU A 148 -12.61 8.51 -4.28
C LEU A 148 -12.33 10.02 -4.12
N LYS A 149 -13.37 10.85 -4.16
CA LYS A 149 -13.32 12.31 -3.98
C LYS A 149 -13.88 12.77 -2.63
N ASP A 150 -14.21 11.85 -1.71
CA ASP A 150 -14.73 12.20 -0.37
C ASP A 150 -13.69 13.04 0.40
N GLU A 151 -14.17 13.94 1.26
CA GLU A 151 -13.32 14.76 2.12
C GLU A 151 -12.55 13.91 3.13
N ASP A 152 -13.16 12.84 3.64
CA ASP A 152 -12.55 11.92 4.60
C ASP A 152 -11.55 10.97 3.92
N PRO A 153 -10.26 11.01 4.30
CA PRO A 153 -9.24 10.12 3.71
C PRO A 153 -9.49 8.63 3.97
N GLU A 154 -10.16 8.26 5.07
CA GLU A 154 -10.48 6.86 5.35
C GLU A 154 -11.64 6.36 4.48
N VAL A 155 -12.59 7.24 4.13
CA VAL A 155 -13.62 6.93 3.15
C VAL A 155 -12.99 6.70 1.78
N ARG A 156 -12.09 7.60 1.34
CA ARG A 156 -11.36 7.42 0.08
C ARG A 156 -10.58 6.11 0.04
N LEU A 157 -9.88 5.77 1.14
CA LEU A 157 -9.13 4.52 1.24
C LEU A 157 -10.04 3.29 1.17
N ALA A 158 -11.17 3.29 1.87
CA ALA A 158 -12.13 2.18 1.86
C ALA A 158 -12.73 1.97 0.46
N ALA A 159 -13.12 3.05 -0.21
CA ALA A 159 -13.63 3.01 -1.58
C ALA A 159 -12.56 2.53 -2.59
N ALA A 160 -11.33 3.04 -2.46
CA ALA A 160 -10.21 2.60 -3.29
C ALA A 160 -9.96 1.09 -3.15
N ARG A 161 -9.98 0.56 -1.93
CA ARG A 161 -9.83 -0.88 -1.67
C ARG A 161 -10.96 -1.72 -2.27
N ALA A 162 -12.19 -1.21 -2.20
CA ALA A 162 -13.33 -1.87 -2.86
C ALA A 162 -13.11 -1.98 -4.37
N LEU A 163 -12.70 -0.88 -5.01
CA LEU A 163 -12.43 -0.82 -6.45
C LEU A 163 -11.24 -1.69 -6.85
N VAL A 164 -10.22 -1.82 -6.01
CA VAL A 164 -9.07 -2.72 -6.31
C VAL A 164 -9.49 -4.18 -6.35
N GLN A 165 -10.49 -4.58 -5.55
CA GLN A 165 -10.95 -5.97 -5.55
C GLN A 165 -11.80 -6.34 -6.76
N SER A 166 -12.51 -5.39 -7.34
CA SER A 166 -13.55 -5.63 -8.34
C SER A 166 -13.47 -4.72 -9.56
N GLY A 167 -12.57 -3.72 -9.55
CA GLY A 167 -12.54 -2.65 -10.54
C GLY A 167 -12.07 -3.08 -11.92
N THR A 168 -12.57 -2.38 -12.93
CA THR A 168 -11.99 -2.38 -14.28
C THR A 168 -10.62 -1.71 -14.27
N ILE A 169 -9.81 -1.91 -15.32
CA ILE A 169 -8.51 -1.24 -15.45
C ILE A 169 -8.64 0.29 -15.41
N GLN A 170 -9.73 0.84 -15.93
CA GLN A 170 -10.00 2.28 -15.86
C GLN A 170 -10.23 2.75 -14.42
N GLU A 171 -10.99 2.00 -13.63
CA GLU A 171 -11.24 2.29 -12.20
C GLU A 171 -9.96 2.13 -11.37
N LEU A 172 -9.17 1.08 -11.66
CA LEU A 172 -7.86 0.88 -11.06
C LEU A 172 -6.89 2.04 -11.37
N GLY A 173 -6.98 2.60 -12.59
CA GLY A 173 -6.24 3.81 -12.98
C GLY A 173 -6.64 5.02 -12.12
N GLN A 174 -7.92 5.18 -11.77
CA GLN A 174 -8.36 6.24 -10.86
C GLN A 174 -7.86 6.01 -9.43
N VAL A 175 -7.84 4.77 -8.95
CA VAL A 175 -7.24 4.44 -7.64
C VAL A 175 -5.74 4.71 -7.63
N PHE A 176 -5.02 4.39 -8.71
CA PHE A 176 -3.60 4.72 -8.85
C PHE A 176 -3.36 6.24 -8.82
N ASN A 177 -4.16 7.01 -9.56
CA ASN A 177 -4.11 8.48 -9.53
C ASN A 177 -4.42 9.04 -8.13
N LEU A 178 -5.36 8.44 -7.40
CA LEU A 178 -5.61 8.79 -6.01
C LEU A 178 -4.37 8.50 -5.16
N ALA A 179 -3.78 7.30 -5.27
CA ALA A 179 -2.63 6.89 -4.46
C ALA A 179 -1.44 7.86 -4.59
N VAL A 180 -1.15 8.37 -5.80
CA VAL A 180 -0.04 9.31 -6.03
C VAL A 180 -0.25 10.68 -5.37
N THR A 181 -1.48 11.03 -4.99
CA THR A 181 -1.82 12.30 -4.33
C THR A 181 -1.94 12.16 -2.80
N GLN A 182 -1.89 10.95 -2.25
CA GLN A 182 -2.08 10.71 -0.83
C GLN A 182 -0.77 10.76 -0.03
N SER A 183 -0.91 10.78 1.31
CA SER A 183 0.22 10.65 2.23
C SER A 183 0.98 9.33 2.01
N LEU A 184 2.26 9.29 2.42
CA LEU A 184 3.11 8.11 2.22
C LEU A 184 2.48 6.81 2.75
N LEU A 185 1.85 6.85 3.93
CA LEU A 185 1.23 5.67 4.52
C LEU A 185 0.08 5.13 3.66
N ILE A 186 -0.85 6.00 3.25
CA ILE A 186 -1.98 5.60 2.39
C ILE A 186 -1.47 5.12 1.03
N ARG A 187 -0.46 5.78 0.47
CA ARG A 187 0.19 5.40 -0.77
C ARG A 187 0.76 3.98 -0.71
N LEU A 188 1.48 3.63 0.35
CA LEU A 188 2.05 2.29 0.52
C LEU A 188 0.96 1.21 0.72
N LEU A 189 -0.11 1.52 1.45
CA LEU A 189 -1.25 0.61 1.58
C LEU A 189 -1.92 0.34 0.24
N LEU A 190 -2.19 1.39 -0.56
CA LEU A 190 -2.78 1.23 -1.88
C LEU A 190 -1.80 0.60 -2.88
N ALA A 191 -0.49 0.83 -2.74
CA ALA A 191 0.52 0.17 -3.55
C ALA A 191 0.46 -1.36 -3.38
N GLU A 192 0.35 -1.85 -2.14
CA GLU A 192 0.22 -3.29 -1.88
C GLU A 192 -1.09 -3.85 -2.45
N ASP A 193 -2.21 -3.13 -2.25
CA ASP A 193 -3.50 -3.54 -2.79
C ASP A 193 -3.49 -3.60 -4.34
N LEU A 194 -2.84 -2.65 -5.01
CA LEU A 194 -2.72 -2.56 -6.48
C LEU A 194 -1.68 -3.53 -7.07
N ARG A 195 -0.79 -4.10 -6.27
CA ARG A 195 0.35 -4.91 -6.74
C ARG A 195 -0.03 -6.05 -7.68
N ARG A 196 -1.17 -6.70 -7.46
CA ARG A 196 -1.68 -7.78 -8.32
C ARG A 196 -2.04 -7.34 -9.75
N HIS A 197 -2.35 -6.05 -9.93
CA HIS A 197 -2.71 -5.43 -11.21
C HIS A 197 -1.56 -4.62 -11.83
N ALA A 198 -0.34 -4.76 -11.29
CA ALA A 198 0.80 -3.94 -11.67
C ALA A 198 1.10 -3.97 -13.18
N ALA A 199 1.01 -5.13 -13.83
CA ALA A 199 1.28 -5.26 -15.27
C ALA A 199 0.29 -4.44 -16.12
N ASP A 200 -1.01 -4.53 -15.80
CA ASP A 200 -2.06 -3.83 -16.53
C ASP A 200 -1.97 -2.31 -16.30
N LEU A 201 -1.69 -1.89 -15.06
CA LEU A 201 -1.50 -0.48 -14.72
C LEU A 201 -0.25 0.12 -15.38
N CYS A 202 0.85 -0.64 -15.50
CA CYS A 202 2.05 -0.22 -16.22
C CYS A 202 1.79 -0.01 -17.72
N GLY A 203 0.82 -0.74 -18.29
CA GLY A 203 0.43 -0.57 -19.70
C GLY A 203 -0.44 0.67 -19.96
N GLN A 204 -1.17 1.17 -18.96
CA GLN A 204 -2.18 2.20 -19.15
C GLN A 204 -2.02 3.42 -18.22
N ALA A 205 -2.22 3.28 -16.94
CA ALA A 205 -2.31 4.41 -16.01
C ALA A 205 -0.94 4.98 -15.60
N VAL A 206 0.05 4.10 -15.37
CA VAL A 206 1.39 4.50 -14.94
C VAL A 206 2.09 5.41 -15.95
N PRO A 207 2.13 5.08 -17.27
CA PRO A 207 2.77 5.94 -18.26
C PRO A 207 2.14 7.34 -18.33
N ALA A 208 0.83 7.47 -18.15
CA ALA A 208 0.16 8.76 -18.14
C ALA A 208 0.65 9.65 -16.99
N VAL A 209 0.83 9.10 -15.79
CA VAL A 209 1.36 9.84 -14.63
C VAL A 209 2.85 10.16 -14.80
N LEU A 210 3.65 9.20 -15.26
CA LEU A 210 5.10 9.41 -15.44
C LEU A 210 5.44 10.43 -16.54
N ASN A 211 4.61 10.54 -17.59
CA ASN A 211 4.85 11.45 -18.71
C ASN A 211 4.14 12.81 -18.54
N GLY A 212 3.04 12.87 -17.81
CA GLY A 212 2.20 14.07 -17.68
C GLY A 212 2.11 14.63 -16.27
N GLY A 213 2.58 13.90 -15.26
CA GLY A 213 2.56 14.31 -13.86
C GLY A 213 3.58 15.39 -13.53
N ASN A 214 3.29 16.17 -12.50
CA ASN A 214 4.32 17.02 -11.88
C ASN A 214 5.32 16.17 -11.08
N ILE A 215 6.47 16.76 -10.70
CA ILE A 215 7.54 16.06 -9.96
C ILE A 215 7.01 15.30 -8.73
N PRO A 216 6.17 15.88 -7.83
CA PRO A 216 5.63 15.12 -6.69
C PRO A 216 4.80 13.90 -7.08
N GLN A 217 4.00 13.98 -8.13
CA GLN A 217 3.22 12.84 -8.62
C GLN A 217 4.10 11.77 -9.26
N THR A 218 5.10 12.17 -10.04
CA THR A 218 6.08 11.27 -10.63
C THR A 218 6.84 10.51 -9.54
N LEU A 219 7.34 11.20 -8.50
CA LEU A 219 8.00 10.57 -7.36
C LEU A 219 7.08 9.60 -6.62
N ALA A 220 5.84 10.01 -6.38
CA ALA A 220 4.84 9.15 -5.73
C ALA A 220 4.57 7.88 -6.56
N ALA A 221 4.46 8.00 -7.88
CA ALA A 221 4.30 6.87 -8.78
C ALA A 221 5.50 5.93 -8.74
N LEU A 222 6.72 6.47 -8.82
CA LEU A 222 7.96 5.68 -8.72
C LEU A 222 8.04 4.92 -7.39
N GLN A 223 7.69 5.55 -6.26
CA GLN A 223 7.65 4.89 -4.95
C GLN A 223 6.67 3.72 -4.92
N ILE A 224 5.48 3.86 -5.54
CA ILE A 224 4.51 2.76 -5.68
C ILE A 224 5.12 1.62 -6.48
N LEU A 225 5.77 1.93 -7.62
CA LEU A 225 6.38 0.93 -8.49
C LEU A 225 7.53 0.18 -7.81
N VAL A 226 8.37 0.88 -7.07
CA VAL A 226 9.44 0.27 -6.26
C VAL A 226 8.87 -0.65 -5.18
N ALA A 227 7.79 -0.21 -4.50
CA ALA A 227 7.13 -1.02 -3.46
C ALA A 227 6.48 -2.31 -4.00
N TRP A 228 6.23 -2.41 -5.30
CA TRP A 228 5.71 -3.65 -5.89
C TRP A 228 6.73 -4.78 -5.98
N GLU A 229 8.03 -4.50 -5.93
CA GLU A 229 9.14 -5.48 -5.87
C GLU A 229 9.04 -6.62 -6.89
N ARG A 230 8.52 -6.34 -8.07
CA ARG A 230 8.32 -7.33 -9.14
C ARG A 230 8.71 -6.76 -10.50
N ALA A 231 8.97 -7.64 -11.48
CA ALA A 231 9.23 -7.23 -12.86
C ALA A 231 8.05 -6.42 -13.43
N LEU A 232 8.36 -5.26 -14.00
CA LEU A 232 7.39 -4.29 -14.52
C LEU A 232 7.64 -4.05 -16.01
N PRO A 233 6.60 -4.06 -16.87
CA PRO A 233 6.72 -3.83 -18.31
C PRO A 233 6.82 -2.33 -18.64
N LEU A 234 7.83 -1.63 -18.11
CA LEU A 234 8.09 -0.22 -18.37
C LEU A 234 9.24 -0.06 -19.36
N ALA A 235 8.97 0.52 -20.54
CA ALA A 235 9.97 0.64 -21.61
C ALA A 235 10.92 1.86 -21.45
N ASN A 236 10.41 2.99 -20.95
CA ASN A 236 11.09 4.30 -21.07
C ASN A 236 11.69 4.81 -19.75
N LEU A 237 12.32 3.94 -18.96
CA LEU A 237 12.94 4.33 -17.70
C LEU A 237 14.10 5.32 -17.90
N HIS A 238 14.83 5.25 -19.03
CA HIS A 238 15.96 6.15 -19.32
C HIS A 238 15.58 7.63 -19.22
N LYS A 239 14.36 8.02 -19.64
CA LYS A 239 13.88 9.40 -19.51
C LYS A 239 13.83 9.88 -18.06
N LEU A 240 13.49 9.01 -17.14
CA LEU A 240 13.47 9.31 -15.70
C LEU A 240 14.88 9.33 -15.10
N LEU A 241 15.78 8.46 -15.59
CA LEU A 241 17.20 8.47 -15.23
C LEU A 241 17.93 9.71 -15.76
N GLU A 242 17.38 10.42 -16.74
CA GLU A 242 17.87 11.68 -17.32
C GLU A 242 17.15 12.92 -16.78
N SER A 243 16.24 12.76 -15.83
CA SER A 243 15.51 13.88 -15.24
C SER A 243 16.45 14.91 -14.63
N SER A 244 16.11 16.20 -14.74
CA SER A 244 16.82 17.28 -14.05
C SER A 244 16.66 17.19 -12.52
N ASN A 245 15.63 16.54 -12.02
CA ASN A 245 15.38 16.38 -10.58
C ASN A 245 16.11 15.16 -10.03
N LEU A 246 16.98 15.37 -9.05
CA LEU A 246 17.80 14.34 -8.40
C LEU A 246 16.94 13.21 -7.80
N GLU A 247 15.89 13.54 -7.05
CA GLU A 247 15.05 12.54 -6.39
C GLU A 247 14.36 11.61 -7.40
N VAL A 248 13.94 12.15 -8.56
CA VAL A 248 13.38 11.34 -9.65
C VAL A 248 14.42 10.36 -10.18
N ARG A 249 15.67 10.81 -10.38
CA ARG A 249 16.75 9.92 -10.84
C ARG A 249 17.06 8.83 -9.81
N LEU A 250 17.11 9.18 -8.52
CA LEU A 250 17.35 8.22 -7.44
C LEU A 250 16.24 7.14 -7.37
N GLU A 251 14.97 7.53 -7.43
CA GLU A 251 13.87 6.57 -7.44
C GLU A 251 13.85 5.73 -8.73
N ALA A 252 14.20 6.32 -9.87
CA ALA A 252 14.35 5.59 -11.14
C ALA A 252 15.49 4.56 -11.07
N LEU A 253 16.62 4.87 -10.42
CA LEU A 253 17.71 3.92 -10.18
C LEU A 253 17.28 2.74 -9.28
N ARG A 254 16.45 2.99 -8.25
CA ARG A 254 15.87 1.92 -7.44
C ARG A 254 14.96 1.00 -8.24
N LEU A 255 14.25 1.55 -9.22
CA LEU A 255 13.34 0.82 -10.10
C LEU A 255 14.08 0.06 -11.22
N ALA A 256 15.27 0.51 -11.64
CA ALA A 256 15.99 -0.04 -12.76
C ALA A 256 16.13 -1.59 -12.77
N PRO A 257 16.39 -2.27 -11.62
CA PRO A 257 16.47 -3.73 -11.60
C PRO A 257 15.14 -4.46 -11.86
N LEU A 258 14.02 -3.74 -11.81
CA LEU A 258 12.67 -4.31 -11.91
C LEU A 258 12.04 -4.12 -13.31
N VAL A 259 12.72 -3.42 -14.21
CA VAL A 259 12.22 -3.12 -15.56
C VAL A 259 13.07 -3.80 -16.65
N PRO A 260 12.52 -3.99 -17.86
CA PRO A 260 13.30 -4.55 -18.97
C PRO A 260 14.56 -3.73 -19.25
N LEU A 261 15.68 -4.40 -19.40
CA LEU A 261 16.97 -3.79 -19.68
C LEU A 261 17.09 -3.44 -21.16
N SER A 262 16.57 -2.27 -21.57
CA SER A 262 16.84 -1.73 -22.90
C SER A 262 18.28 -1.18 -23.00
N PRO A 263 18.84 -1.04 -24.22
CA PRO A 263 20.15 -0.40 -24.41
C PRO A 263 20.22 1.00 -23.81
N GLU A 264 19.14 1.79 -23.91
CA GLU A 264 19.03 3.15 -23.38
C GLU A 264 19.02 3.14 -21.85
N ASN A 265 18.24 2.26 -21.23
CA ASN A 265 18.20 2.10 -19.76
C ASN A 265 19.59 1.70 -19.24
N ARG A 266 20.28 0.76 -19.94
CA ARG A 266 21.63 0.34 -19.60
C ARG A 266 22.62 1.50 -19.66
N ALA A 267 22.63 2.24 -20.78
CA ALA A 267 23.53 3.38 -20.98
C ALA A 267 23.31 4.45 -19.90
N ALA A 268 22.05 4.74 -19.53
CA ALA A 268 21.72 5.71 -18.50
C ALA A 268 22.24 5.28 -17.11
N VAL A 269 22.09 4.00 -16.73
CA VAL A 269 22.64 3.49 -15.45
C VAL A 269 24.17 3.56 -15.44
N LEU A 270 24.85 3.18 -16.55
CA LEU A 270 26.30 3.26 -16.64
C LEU A 270 26.80 4.70 -16.57
N ARG A 271 26.11 5.65 -17.20
CA ARG A 271 26.45 7.06 -17.12
C ARG A 271 26.33 7.57 -15.69
N LEU A 272 25.23 7.30 -14.97
CA LEU A 272 25.04 7.71 -13.59
C LEU A 272 26.07 7.06 -12.63
N LEU A 273 26.57 5.87 -12.94
CA LEU A 273 27.67 5.23 -12.21
C LEU A 273 29.03 5.97 -12.43
N HIS A 274 29.21 6.66 -13.55
CA HIS A 274 30.43 7.39 -13.88
C HIS A 274 30.43 8.85 -13.46
N GLU A 275 29.30 9.54 -13.64
CA GLU A 275 29.14 10.98 -13.63
C GLU A 275 28.22 11.47 -12.50
N GLY A 276 27.48 10.55 -11.86
CA GLY A 276 26.52 10.86 -10.82
C GLY A 276 27.16 11.38 -9.55
N ASP A 277 26.35 11.98 -8.69
CA ASP A 277 26.75 12.35 -7.34
C ASP A 277 26.90 11.09 -6.43
N HIS A 278 27.18 11.31 -5.15
CA HIS A 278 27.43 10.22 -4.20
C HIS A 278 26.27 9.23 -4.11
N ASP A 279 25.01 9.72 -4.02
CA ASP A 279 23.81 8.87 -3.86
C ASP A 279 23.46 8.17 -5.18
N GLU A 280 23.62 8.88 -6.30
CA GLU A 280 23.46 8.29 -7.63
C GLU A 280 24.45 7.17 -7.89
N ASN A 281 25.74 7.39 -7.58
CA ASN A 281 26.77 6.38 -7.72
C ASN A 281 26.48 5.13 -6.88
N ASN A 282 26.02 5.28 -5.64
CA ASN A 282 25.64 4.18 -4.78
C ASN A 282 24.48 3.36 -5.38
N LEU A 283 23.39 4.03 -5.80
CA LEU A 283 22.23 3.36 -6.38
C LEU A 283 22.52 2.79 -7.76
N ALA A 284 23.32 3.47 -8.59
CA ALA A 284 23.74 2.96 -9.91
C ALA A 284 24.64 1.72 -9.76
N ALA A 285 25.56 1.70 -8.79
CA ALA A 285 26.35 0.52 -8.48
C ALA A 285 25.49 -0.67 -8.05
N LEU A 286 24.49 -0.42 -7.17
CA LEU A 286 23.55 -1.45 -6.75
C LEU A 286 22.72 -1.97 -7.93
N ALA A 287 22.20 -1.06 -8.77
CA ALA A 287 21.42 -1.41 -9.96
C ALA A 287 22.27 -2.23 -10.95
N ALA A 288 23.52 -1.81 -11.21
CA ALA A 288 24.45 -2.52 -12.08
C ALA A 288 24.71 -3.96 -11.60
N GLY A 289 24.86 -4.16 -10.27
CA GLY A 289 25.02 -5.49 -9.68
C GLY A 289 23.81 -6.39 -9.91
N ARG A 290 22.63 -5.93 -9.56
CA ARG A 290 21.37 -6.67 -9.74
C ARG A 290 21.05 -6.98 -11.19
N LEU A 291 21.37 -6.06 -12.10
CA LEU A 291 21.24 -6.23 -13.56
C LEU A 291 22.38 -7.05 -14.18
N ARG A 292 23.43 -7.38 -13.41
CA ARG A 292 24.64 -8.09 -13.83
C ARG A 292 25.32 -7.44 -15.04
N LEU A 293 25.43 -6.11 -15.02
CA LEU A 293 26.05 -5.34 -16.11
C LEU A 293 27.57 -5.50 -16.08
N GLN A 294 28.08 -6.43 -16.89
CA GLN A 294 29.53 -6.69 -16.94
C GLN A 294 30.32 -5.46 -17.42
N GLU A 295 29.73 -4.62 -18.25
CA GLU A 295 30.30 -3.36 -18.70
C GLU A 295 30.55 -2.36 -17.56
N ALA A 296 29.86 -2.52 -16.43
CA ALA A 296 30.06 -1.69 -15.22
C ALA A 296 31.32 -2.05 -14.41
N LEU A 297 31.94 -3.25 -14.64
CA LEU A 297 33.05 -3.74 -13.83
C LEU A 297 34.23 -2.74 -13.72
N PRO A 298 34.69 -2.07 -14.79
CA PRO A 298 35.77 -1.08 -14.66
C PRO A 298 35.40 0.12 -13.77
N ALA A 299 34.15 0.59 -13.87
CA ALA A 299 33.64 1.69 -13.05
C ALA A 299 33.48 1.27 -11.59
N LEU A 300 32.92 0.08 -11.33
CA LEU A 300 32.81 -0.48 -9.99
C LEU A 300 34.17 -0.71 -9.33
N ALA A 301 35.15 -1.18 -10.07
CA ALA A 301 36.53 -1.32 -9.57
C ALA A 301 37.17 0.03 -9.21
N ARG A 302 36.87 1.07 -9.97
CA ARG A 302 37.26 2.45 -9.61
C ARG A 302 36.56 2.91 -8.34
N CYS A 303 35.24 2.75 -8.25
CA CYS A 303 34.45 3.10 -7.06
C CYS A 303 34.95 2.38 -5.80
N LEU A 304 35.36 1.12 -5.91
CA LEU A 304 35.95 0.35 -4.82
C LEU A 304 37.28 0.96 -4.33
N ARG A 305 38.13 1.43 -5.25
CA ARG A 305 39.47 1.97 -4.91
C ARG A 305 39.44 3.41 -4.43
N THR A 306 38.60 4.25 -5.04
CA THR A 306 38.65 5.72 -4.86
C THR A 306 37.39 6.30 -4.23
N GLY A 307 36.34 5.51 -4.05
CA GLY A 307 35.08 5.95 -3.47
C GLY A 307 35.09 6.03 -1.95
N THR A 308 34.01 6.54 -1.38
CA THR A 308 33.78 6.47 0.07
C THR A 308 33.72 5.01 0.53
N ALA A 309 33.89 4.76 1.83
CA ALA A 309 33.79 3.42 2.40
C ALA A 309 32.44 2.76 2.14
N GLU A 310 31.36 3.52 2.02
CA GLU A 310 30.04 3.05 1.66
C GLU A 310 29.98 2.64 0.19
N LEU A 311 30.36 3.51 -0.72
CA LEU A 311 30.39 3.23 -2.17
C LEU A 311 31.31 2.04 -2.49
N ALA A 312 32.47 1.95 -1.82
CA ALA A 312 33.38 0.82 -1.98
C ALA A 312 32.71 -0.52 -1.60
N ARG A 313 31.97 -0.57 -0.48
CA ARG A 313 31.22 -1.78 -0.08
C ARG A 313 30.11 -2.11 -1.05
N VAL A 314 29.36 -1.12 -1.54
CA VAL A 314 28.28 -1.34 -2.53
C VAL A 314 28.86 -1.82 -3.84
N ALA A 315 29.95 -1.22 -4.34
CA ALA A 315 30.61 -1.62 -5.57
C ALA A 315 31.17 -3.06 -5.50
N ALA A 316 31.81 -3.41 -4.36
CA ALA A 316 32.28 -4.78 -4.15
C ALA A 316 31.14 -5.80 -4.09
N ALA A 317 30.03 -5.47 -3.41
CA ALA A 317 28.84 -6.32 -3.38
C ALA A 317 28.23 -6.49 -4.77
N ALA A 318 28.16 -5.42 -5.57
CA ALA A 318 27.66 -5.46 -6.94
C ALA A 318 28.54 -6.38 -7.83
N MET A 319 29.87 -6.29 -7.72
CA MET A 319 30.78 -7.20 -8.44
C MET A 319 30.62 -8.65 -8.01
N ALA A 320 30.34 -8.92 -6.73
CA ALA A 320 30.10 -10.27 -6.23
C ALA A 320 28.83 -10.93 -6.83
N GLU A 321 27.87 -10.14 -7.30
CA GLU A 321 26.66 -10.62 -8.00
C GLU A 321 26.88 -10.91 -9.49
N MET A 322 28.11 -10.74 -10.01
CA MET A 322 28.48 -10.88 -11.45
C MET A 322 29.51 -11.98 -11.70
N PRO A 323 29.29 -13.25 -11.29
CA PRO A 323 30.23 -14.32 -11.60
C PRO A 323 30.27 -14.62 -13.12
N PRO A 324 31.40 -15.11 -13.70
CA PRO A 324 32.69 -15.26 -13.04
C PRO A 324 33.57 -13.99 -13.07
N LYS A 325 33.31 -13.03 -13.99
CA LYS A 325 34.20 -11.87 -14.22
C LYS A 325 34.26 -10.93 -13.00
N GLY A 326 33.15 -10.68 -12.33
CA GLY A 326 33.13 -9.88 -11.13
C GLY A 326 33.98 -10.48 -9.99
N TRP A 327 33.96 -11.83 -9.85
CA TRP A 327 34.81 -12.54 -8.89
C TRP A 327 36.29 -12.47 -9.25
N GLN A 328 36.63 -12.57 -10.52
CA GLN A 328 38.01 -12.39 -10.99
C GLN A 328 38.53 -10.98 -10.70
N THR A 329 37.69 -9.97 -10.95
CA THR A 329 38.01 -8.58 -10.64
C THR A 329 38.19 -8.38 -9.12
N LEU A 330 37.31 -8.92 -8.29
CA LEU A 330 37.44 -8.87 -6.84
C LEU A 330 38.69 -9.60 -6.34
N GLN A 331 39.03 -10.74 -6.90
CA GLN A 331 40.27 -11.47 -6.57
C GLN A 331 41.50 -10.62 -6.85
N GLN A 332 41.60 -10.00 -8.04
CA GLN A 332 42.70 -9.10 -8.40
C GLN A 332 42.80 -7.88 -7.45
N LEU A 333 41.66 -7.37 -7.00
CA LEU A 333 41.61 -6.22 -6.07
C LEU A 333 41.91 -6.62 -4.63
N SER A 334 41.75 -7.90 -4.27
CA SER A 334 42.03 -8.41 -2.92
C SER A 334 43.49 -8.66 -2.62
N ASP A 335 44.37 -8.63 -3.66
CA ASP A 335 45.82 -8.90 -3.51
C ASP A 335 46.59 -7.70 -2.86
N GLY A 336 45.90 -6.56 -2.63
CA GLY A 336 46.45 -5.41 -1.90
C GLY A 336 46.40 -5.54 -0.38
N THR A 337 46.99 -4.56 0.31
CA THR A 337 46.99 -4.48 1.79
C THR A 337 46.13 -3.34 2.34
N ASP A 338 45.50 -2.61 1.46
CA ASP A 338 44.66 -1.45 1.81
C ASP A 338 43.21 -1.83 2.20
N THR A 339 42.45 -0.85 2.67
CA THR A 339 41.05 -1.06 3.07
C THR A 339 40.18 -1.57 1.92
N SER A 340 40.47 -1.15 0.68
CA SER A 340 39.73 -1.59 -0.49
C SER A 340 39.94 -3.07 -0.79
N ALA A 341 41.16 -3.58 -0.58
CA ALA A 341 41.49 -5.00 -0.72
C ALA A 341 40.74 -5.87 0.32
N LEU A 342 40.64 -5.41 1.57
CA LEU A 342 39.88 -6.10 2.60
C LEU A 342 38.37 -6.16 2.26
N ILE A 343 37.81 -5.05 1.73
CA ILE A 343 36.42 -5.01 1.28
C ILE A 343 36.21 -5.98 0.11
N ALA A 344 37.14 -6.01 -0.85
CA ALA A 344 37.10 -6.93 -2.00
C ALA A 344 37.09 -8.41 -1.56
N ALA A 345 38.04 -8.79 -0.69
CA ALA A 345 38.15 -10.14 -0.16
C ALA A 345 36.88 -10.59 0.57
N GLY A 346 36.34 -9.73 1.46
CA GLY A 346 35.10 -10.02 2.18
C GLY A 346 33.87 -10.11 1.27
N ALA A 347 33.79 -9.34 0.17
CA ALA A 347 32.71 -9.43 -0.79
C ALA A 347 32.81 -10.73 -1.63
N LEU A 348 34.01 -11.10 -2.06
CA LEU A 348 34.26 -12.34 -2.80
C LEU A 348 33.87 -13.57 -1.99
N GLU A 349 34.27 -13.63 -0.72
CA GLU A 349 33.92 -14.72 0.18
C GLU A 349 32.40 -14.87 0.36
N ARG A 350 31.70 -13.75 0.60
CA ARG A 350 30.23 -13.75 0.68
C ARG A 350 29.56 -14.20 -0.61
N GLY A 351 30.08 -13.74 -1.76
CA GLY A 351 29.59 -14.13 -3.09
C GLY A 351 29.70 -15.64 -3.30
N ARG A 352 30.87 -16.23 -3.01
CA ARG A 352 31.12 -17.69 -3.11
C ARG A 352 30.22 -18.49 -2.19
N LYS A 353 30.10 -18.10 -0.92
CA LYS A 353 29.18 -18.75 0.04
C LYS A 353 27.71 -18.76 -0.41
N ARG A 354 27.23 -17.65 -1.01
CA ARG A 354 25.87 -17.59 -1.56
C ARG A 354 25.67 -18.49 -2.78
N ALA A 355 26.72 -18.71 -3.56
CA ALA A 355 26.70 -19.57 -4.73
C ALA A 355 26.94 -21.07 -4.40
N GLY A 356 27.23 -21.40 -3.15
CA GLY A 356 27.53 -22.76 -2.73
C GLY A 356 28.91 -23.26 -3.15
N VAL A 357 29.86 -22.35 -3.37
CA VAL A 357 31.25 -22.60 -3.81
C VAL A 357 32.24 -22.16 -2.74
#